data_388d589f640b620741a0f19307908682
#
_entry.id   388d589f640b620741a0f19307908682
#
_cell.length_a   1.000
_cell.length_b   1.000
_cell.length_c   1.000
_cell.angle_alpha   90.00
_cell.angle_beta   90.00
_cell.angle_gamma   90.00
#
_symmetry.space_group_name_H-M   'P 1'
#
loop_
_entity.id
_entity.type
_entity.pdbx_description
1 polymer ?
#
loop_
_entity_poly.entity_id
_entity_poly.type
_entity_poly.pdbx_seq_one_letter_code
_entity_poly.pdbx_strand_id
1 'polypeptide(L)' 'MINFYIDIVTTGANIKHLRQNAGLSVKQLTEMIGISSIQAVYRWERGEALPSIDNLMILSTIFNTPLDEIIVRRSFNDTL' A
#
# COMPACT_ATOMS: atom_id res chain seq x y z
N MET A 1 -0.04 23.33 13.88
CA MET A 1 0.27 22.84 12.53
C MET A 1 0.41 21.33 12.54
N ILE A 2 -0.16 20.67 11.56
CA ILE A 2 -0.03 19.21 11.44
C ILE A 2 1.26 18.90 10.68
N ASN A 3 2.14 18.11 11.30
CA ASN A 3 3.42 17.71 10.71
C ASN A 3 3.49 16.19 10.67
N PHE A 4 3.31 15.63 9.51
CA PHE A 4 3.50 14.19 9.32
C PHE A 4 3.99 13.90 7.91
N TYR A 5 4.45 12.68 7.71
CA TYR A 5 4.80 12.15 6.39
C TYR A 5 4.26 10.73 6.25
N ILE A 6 4.11 10.28 5.02
CA ILE A 6 3.71 8.90 4.75
C ILE A 6 4.95 8.01 4.81
N ASP A 7 4.89 6.98 5.64
CA ASP A 7 5.94 5.96 5.71
C ASP A 7 5.73 5.00 4.54
N ILE A 8 6.41 5.27 3.44
CA ILE A 8 6.23 4.53 2.20
C ILE A 8 6.72 3.08 2.34
N VAL A 9 7.76 2.85 3.12
CA VAL A 9 8.32 1.50 3.32
C VAL A 9 7.35 0.63 4.11
N THR A 10 6.85 1.14 5.22
CA THR A 10 5.90 0.38 6.06
C THR A 10 4.57 0.19 5.35
N THR A 11 4.10 1.20 4.62
CA THR A 11 2.90 1.09 3.80
C THR A 11 3.06 -0.02 2.75
N GLY A 12 4.20 -0.07 2.09
CA GLY A 12 4.49 -1.13 1.12
C GLY A 12 4.53 -2.52 1.76
N ALA A 13 5.10 -2.63 2.94
CA ALA A 13 5.12 -3.89 3.69
C ALA A 13 3.70 -4.33 4.06
N ASN A 14 2.83 -3.39 4.42
CA ASN A 14 1.42 -3.69 4.70
C ASN A 14 0.71 -4.24 3.46
N ILE A 15 0.93 -3.64 2.30
CA ILE A 15 0.33 -4.11 1.04
C ILE A 15 0.77 -5.55 0.77
N LYS A 16 2.06 -5.82 0.90
CA LYS A 16 2.60 -7.17 0.70
C LYS A 16 1.97 -8.17 1.67
N HIS A 17 1.89 -7.80 2.94
CA HIS A 17 1.34 -8.66 3.99
C HIS A 17 -0.13 -8.98 3.72
N LEU A 18 -0.92 -7.97 3.37
CA LEU A 18 -2.33 -8.15 3.05
C LEU A 18 -2.52 -9.03 1.82
N ARG A 19 -1.68 -8.84 0.80
CA ARG A 19 -1.70 -9.69 -0.39
C ARG A 19 -1.40 -11.15 -0.04
N GLN A 20 -0.35 -11.39 0.73
CA GLN A 20 0.03 -12.74 1.12
C GLN A 20 -1.04 -13.40 1.97
N ASN A 21 -1.63 -12.67 2.91
CA ASN A 21 -2.71 -13.18 3.75
C ASN A 21 -3.96 -13.52 2.94
N ALA A 22 -4.18 -12.81 1.84
CA ALA A 22 -5.29 -13.10 0.92
C ALA A 22 -4.97 -14.26 -0.03
N GLY A 23 -3.77 -14.82 0.03
CA GLY A 23 -3.37 -15.93 -0.83
C GLY A 23 -3.13 -15.52 -2.28
N LEU A 24 -2.82 -14.25 -2.54
CA LEU A 24 -2.67 -13.71 -3.89
C LEU A 24 -1.19 -13.59 -4.28
N SER A 25 -0.87 -13.98 -5.51
CA SER A 25 0.41 -13.63 -6.11
C SER A 25 0.40 -12.17 -6.54
N VAL A 26 1.59 -11.61 -6.80
CA VAL A 26 1.69 -10.26 -7.34
C VAL A 26 0.95 -10.17 -8.68
N LYS A 27 1.07 -11.19 -9.52
CA LYS A 27 0.38 -11.23 -10.81
C LYS A 27 -1.15 -11.19 -10.62
N GLN A 28 -1.67 -12.01 -9.70
CA GLN A 28 -3.10 -12.05 -9.42
C GLN A 28 -3.60 -10.70 -8.91
N LEU A 29 -2.86 -10.07 -8.00
CA LEU A 29 -3.24 -8.76 -7.49
C LEU A 29 -3.24 -7.72 -8.61
N THR A 30 -2.22 -7.73 -9.46
CA THR A 30 -2.12 -6.82 -10.61
C THR A 30 -3.36 -6.95 -11.51
N GLU A 31 -3.76 -8.19 -11.79
CA GLU A 31 -4.95 -8.46 -12.61
C GLU A 31 -6.24 -7.98 -11.93
N MET A 32 -6.36 -8.18 -10.62
CA MET A 32 -7.54 -7.74 -9.88
C MET A 32 -7.67 -6.23 -9.84
N ILE A 33 -6.55 -5.52 -9.74
CA ILE A 33 -6.54 -4.05 -9.77
C ILE A 33 -6.88 -3.54 -11.18
N GLY A 34 -6.52 -4.30 -12.21
CA GLY A 34 -6.76 -3.91 -13.59
C GLY A 34 -5.67 -3.01 -14.17
N ILE A 35 -4.47 -3.05 -13.59
CA ILE A 35 -3.31 -2.31 -14.12
C ILE A 35 -2.48 -3.23 -15.04
N SER A 36 -1.73 -2.61 -15.95
CA SER A 36 -0.99 -3.36 -16.98
C SER A 36 0.41 -3.78 -16.53
N SER A 37 0.93 -3.22 -15.44
CA SER A 37 2.31 -3.46 -15.03
C SER A 37 2.40 -4.15 -13.69
N ILE A 38 2.94 -5.36 -13.69
CA ILE A 38 3.27 -6.10 -12.48
C ILE A 38 4.37 -5.39 -11.69
N GLN A 39 5.22 -4.61 -12.37
CA GLN A 39 6.30 -3.86 -11.72
C GLN A 39 5.77 -2.81 -10.76
N ALA A 40 4.60 -2.25 -11.03
CA ALA A 40 3.98 -1.27 -10.14
C ALA A 40 3.76 -1.85 -8.74
N VAL A 41 3.19 -3.05 -8.65
CA VAL A 41 2.94 -3.72 -7.36
C VAL A 41 4.25 -4.02 -6.65
N TYR A 42 5.25 -4.52 -7.35
CA TYR A 42 6.57 -4.75 -6.75
C TYR A 42 7.17 -3.48 -6.18
N ARG A 43 7.06 -2.35 -6.89
CA ARG A 43 7.59 -1.06 -6.42
C ARG A 43 6.86 -0.59 -5.17
N TRP A 44 5.55 -0.77 -5.10
CA TRP A 44 4.80 -0.42 -3.89
C TRP A 44 5.28 -1.24 -2.70
N GLU A 45 5.40 -2.55 -2.89
CA GLU A 45 5.78 -3.47 -1.81
C GLU A 45 7.20 -3.25 -1.33
N ARG A 46 8.09 -2.78 -2.20
CA ARG A 46 9.47 -2.45 -1.83
C ARG A 46 9.61 -1.05 -1.22
N GLY A 47 8.53 -0.28 -1.16
CA GLY A 47 8.59 1.07 -0.64
C GLY A 47 9.25 2.07 -1.57
N GLU A 48 9.24 1.81 -2.88
CA GLU A 48 9.83 2.67 -3.89
C GLU A 48 8.85 3.69 -4.45
N ALA A 49 7.57 3.41 -4.35
CA ALA A 49 6.50 4.29 -4.82
C ALA A 49 5.23 3.99 -4.04
N LEU A 50 4.35 4.98 -3.94
CA LEU A 50 3.00 4.77 -3.41
C LEU A 50 2.04 4.51 -4.58
N PRO A 51 1.02 3.67 -4.36
CA PRO A 51 -0.07 3.58 -5.31
C PRO A 51 -0.77 4.94 -5.45
N SER A 52 -1.39 5.19 -6.60
CA SER A 52 -2.28 6.33 -6.75
C SER A 52 -3.47 6.20 -5.80
N ILE A 53 -4.17 7.30 -5.57
CA ILE A 53 -5.39 7.29 -4.75
C ILE A 53 -6.39 6.27 -5.29
N ASP A 54 -6.58 6.21 -6.60
CA ASP A 54 -7.50 5.26 -7.23
C ASP A 54 -7.10 3.82 -6.89
N ASN A 55 -5.82 3.51 -7.03
CA ASN A 55 -5.33 2.16 -6.75
C ASN A 55 -5.40 1.83 -5.26
N LEU A 56 -5.16 2.81 -4.39
CA LEU A 56 -5.31 2.61 -2.94
C LEU A 56 -6.75 2.27 -2.58
N MET A 57 -7.72 2.93 -3.18
CA MET A 57 -9.13 2.62 -2.93
C MET A 57 -9.49 1.22 -3.41
N ILE A 58 -8.94 0.81 -4.55
CA ILE A 58 -9.13 -0.54 -5.07
C ILE A 58 -8.52 -1.57 -4.12
N LEU A 59 -7.30 -1.32 -3.65
CA LEU A 59 -6.63 -2.20 -2.68
C LEU A 59 -7.43 -2.32 -1.38
N SER A 60 -7.95 -1.20 -0.89
CA SER A 60 -8.81 -1.18 0.29
C SER A 60 -10.03 -2.09 0.10
N THR A 61 -10.61 -2.07 -1.08
CA THR A 61 -11.77 -2.91 -1.41
C THR A 61 -11.36 -4.38 -1.51
N ILE A 62 -10.28 -4.69 -2.24
CA ILE A 62 -9.81 -6.07 -2.41
C ILE A 62 -9.50 -6.71 -1.05
N PHE A 63 -8.81 -5.97 -0.19
CA PHE A 63 -8.39 -6.49 1.12
C PHE A 63 -9.43 -6.31 2.20
N ASN A 64 -10.54 -5.65 1.91
CA ASN A 64 -11.56 -5.30 2.90
C ASN A 64 -10.92 -4.64 4.13
N THR A 65 -10.03 -3.68 3.88
CA THR A 65 -9.21 -3.02 4.90
C THR A 65 -9.29 -1.51 4.69
N PRO A 66 -9.60 -0.73 5.72
CA PRO A 66 -9.64 0.73 5.59
C PRO A 66 -8.30 1.31 5.15
N LEU A 67 -8.32 2.42 4.42
CA LEU A 67 -7.11 3.08 3.93
C LEU A 67 -6.13 3.42 5.04
N ASP A 68 -6.62 3.88 6.18
CA ASP A 68 -5.76 4.26 7.29
C ASP A 68 -5.13 3.08 8.02
N GLU A 69 -5.54 1.86 7.69
CA GLU A 69 -4.88 0.64 8.15
C GLU A 69 -3.87 0.11 7.13
N ILE A 70 -3.91 0.62 5.90
CA ILE A 70 -2.94 0.29 4.85
C ILE A 70 -1.81 1.31 4.85
N ILE A 71 -2.18 2.59 4.82
CA ILE A 71 -1.24 3.71 4.73
C ILE A 71 -0.76 4.06 6.14
N VAL A 72 0.55 4.07 6.32
CA VAL A 72 1.16 4.42 7.61
C VAL A 72 1.72 5.83 7.53
N ARG A 73 1.30 6.67 8.48
CA ARG A 73 1.85 8.01 8.63
C ARG A 73 2.68 8.08 9.90
N ARG A 74 3.71 8.92 9.87
CA ARG A 74 4.58 9.20 11.01
C ARG A 74 4.53 10.68 11.30
N SER A 75 4.51 11.03 12.57
CA SER A 75 4.63 12.42 12.98
C SER A 75 6.10 12.82 13.09
N PHE A 76 6.42 14.03 12.66
CA PHE A 76 7.76 14.58 12.85
C PHE A 76 8.08 14.82 14.32
N ASN A 77 7.08 14.85 15.17
CA ASN A 77 7.24 15.16 16.60
C ASN A 77 7.23 13.92 17.49
N ASP A 78 7.30 12.71 16.91
CA ASP A 78 7.22 11.47 17.68
C ASP A 78 8.35 11.32 18.70
N THR A 79 9.46 12.02 18.49
CA THR A 79 10.64 11.92 19.35
C THR A 79 10.69 12.97 20.44
N LEU A 80 9.75 13.87 20.49
CA LEU A 80 9.75 14.98 21.46
C LEU A 80 9.08 14.60 22.82
#